data_5b42d38a77d8434aa691031bb0d97a7a
#
_entry.id   5b42d38a77d8434aa691031bb0d97a7a
#
_cell.length_a   1.000
_cell.length_b   1.000
_cell.length_c   1.000
_cell.angle_alpha   90.00
_cell.angle_beta   90.00
_cell.angle_gamma   90.00
#
_symmetry.space_group_name_H-M   'P 1'
#
loop_
_entity.id
_entity.type
_entity.pdbx_description
1 polymer ?
#
loop_
_entity_poly.entity_id
_entity_poly.type
_entity_poly.pdbx_seq_one_letter_code
_entity_poly.pdbx_strand_id
1 'polypeptide(L)'
;MGFPERIYTTDEVKKAKELVDKGHKHQIMVIGKPKFKRKVERVLELVKVAGYYDFLRTYLRSIVEIDGLTQLREADAAIWANEYAVENPVDAASLFVQKANGMKEYLEGKLHYGGTAEKRSVKRRIEFLNILKIKSEDKEVVAECERLLRFWSESSLAY
;
A
#
# COMPACT_ATOMS: atom_id res chain seq x y z
N MET A 1 14.55 -7.84 20.18
CA MET A 1 14.65 -8.62 18.94
C MET A 1 14.09 -7.84 17.75
N GLY A 2 14.83 -7.83 16.66
CA GLY A 2 14.42 -7.08 15.47
C GLY A 2 13.39 -7.80 14.62
N PHE A 3 12.75 -7.05 13.74
CA PHE A 3 11.85 -7.60 12.75
C PHE A 3 12.63 -8.52 11.81
N PRO A 4 12.07 -9.69 11.40
CA PRO A 4 12.79 -10.62 10.52
C PRO A 4 13.20 -9.97 9.20
N GLU A 5 14.41 -10.25 8.73
CA GLU A 5 14.87 -9.74 7.43
C GLU A 5 14.05 -10.32 6.28
N ARG A 6 13.70 -11.60 6.40
CA ARG A 6 12.80 -12.27 5.46
C ARG A 6 11.59 -12.80 6.22
N ILE A 7 10.44 -12.69 5.60
CA ILE A 7 9.16 -13.11 6.19
C ILE A 7 8.61 -14.22 5.30
N TYR A 8 9.27 -15.37 5.34
CA TYR A 8 8.95 -16.46 4.42
C TYR A 8 8.52 -17.73 5.16
N THR A 9 9.29 -18.16 6.17
CA THR A 9 8.96 -19.36 6.94
C THR A 9 7.80 -19.07 7.90
N THR A 10 7.12 -20.12 8.32
CA THR A 10 6.02 -20.02 9.31
C THR A 10 6.48 -19.30 10.58
N ASP A 11 7.68 -19.62 11.06
CA ASP A 11 8.24 -18.98 12.27
C ASP A 11 8.52 -17.50 12.03
N GLU A 12 9.04 -17.12 10.85
CA GLU A 12 9.30 -15.73 10.50
C GLU A 12 8.01 -14.93 10.42
N VAL A 13 6.97 -15.48 9.80
CA VAL A 13 5.65 -14.85 9.68
C VAL A 13 5.06 -14.64 11.08
N LYS A 14 5.12 -15.66 11.92
CA LYS A 14 4.61 -15.59 13.30
C LYS A 14 5.33 -14.51 14.10
N LYS A 15 6.66 -14.44 14.00
CA LYS A 15 7.46 -13.43 14.69
C LYS A 15 7.13 -12.02 14.22
N ALA A 16 6.98 -11.83 12.90
CA ALA A 16 6.59 -10.56 12.32
C ALA A 16 5.23 -10.12 12.85
N LYS A 17 4.25 -11.02 12.85
CA LYS A 17 2.92 -10.74 13.37
C LYS A 17 2.94 -10.36 14.85
N GLU A 18 3.72 -11.05 15.67
CA GLU A 18 3.86 -10.71 17.08
C GLU A 18 4.39 -9.30 17.28
N LEU A 19 5.37 -8.89 16.49
CA LEU A 19 5.94 -7.54 16.55
C LEU A 19 4.93 -6.48 16.10
N VAL A 20 4.16 -6.77 15.05
CA VAL A 20 3.07 -5.89 14.60
C VAL A 20 2.03 -5.71 15.70
N ASP A 21 1.63 -6.79 16.35
CA ASP A 21 0.64 -6.77 17.44
C ASP A 21 1.14 -5.96 18.65
N LYS A 22 2.45 -5.87 18.83
CA LYS A 22 3.08 -5.06 19.87
C LYS A 22 3.28 -3.60 19.48
N GLY A 23 2.84 -3.22 18.29
CA GLY A 23 2.92 -1.83 17.84
C GLY A 23 4.19 -1.48 17.06
N HIS A 24 4.95 -2.45 16.59
CA HIS A 24 6.14 -2.20 15.76
C HIS A 24 5.77 -1.41 14.51
N LYS A 25 6.57 -0.39 14.20
CA LYS A 25 6.44 0.41 12.98
C LYS A 25 7.79 0.45 12.27
N HIS A 26 7.76 0.29 10.97
CA HIS A 26 8.95 0.45 10.14
C HIS A 26 9.21 1.92 9.85
N GLN A 27 10.44 2.24 9.53
CA GLN A 27 10.78 3.48 8.87
C GLN A 27 10.87 3.14 7.38
N ILE A 28 9.86 3.53 6.61
CA ILE A 28 9.77 3.15 5.20
C ILE A 28 10.97 3.69 4.43
N MET A 29 11.77 2.78 3.84
CA MET A 29 12.91 3.15 3.00
C MET A 29 12.45 3.19 1.55
N VAL A 30 12.77 4.29 0.85
CA VAL A 30 12.48 4.43 -0.57
C VAL A 30 13.78 4.28 -1.33
N ILE A 31 13.85 3.28 -2.20
CA ILE A 31 15.06 2.93 -2.94
C ILE A 31 14.80 3.08 -4.43
N GLY A 32 15.59 3.92 -5.10
CA GLY A 32 15.44 4.17 -6.53
C GLY A 32 16.13 5.45 -6.93
N LYS A 33 15.93 5.85 -8.18
CA LYS A 33 16.47 7.08 -8.73
C LYS A 33 15.85 8.31 -8.07
N PRO A 34 16.52 9.47 -8.07
CA PRO A 34 15.96 10.68 -7.44
C PRO A 34 14.56 11.05 -7.92
N LYS A 35 14.27 10.88 -9.21
CA LYS A 35 12.95 11.17 -9.79
C LYS A 35 11.87 10.27 -9.19
N PHE A 36 12.16 8.97 -9.07
CA PHE A 36 11.26 8.01 -8.44
C PHE A 36 11.00 8.37 -6.98
N LYS A 37 12.06 8.70 -6.25
CA LYS A 37 11.95 9.06 -4.83
C LYS A 37 11.06 10.29 -4.63
N ARG A 38 11.19 11.31 -5.48
CA ARG A 38 10.35 12.52 -5.40
C ARG A 38 8.88 12.19 -5.63
N LYS A 39 8.59 11.32 -6.59
CA LYS A 39 7.21 10.87 -6.85
C LYS A 39 6.64 10.10 -5.66
N VAL A 40 7.42 9.21 -5.07
CA VAL A 40 7.00 8.46 -3.89
C VAL A 40 6.77 9.38 -2.69
N GLU A 41 7.61 10.40 -2.51
CA GLU A 41 7.40 11.39 -1.44
C GLU A 41 6.04 12.07 -1.58
N ARG A 42 5.66 12.46 -2.79
CA ARG A 42 4.35 13.05 -3.05
C ARG A 42 3.23 12.07 -2.72
N VAL A 43 3.38 10.80 -3.10
CA VAL A 43 2.42 9.74 -2.78
C VAL A 43 2.26 9.60 -1.27
N LEU A 44 3.38 9.56 -0.54
CA LEU A 44 3.35 9.39 0.92
C LEU A 44 2.73 10.60 1.63
N GLU A 45 2.87 11.81 1.09
CA GLU A 45 2.18 12.99 1.61
C GLU A 45 0.66 12.79 1.58
N LEU A 46 0.12 12.25 0.48
CA LEU A 46 -1.31 11.97 0.36
C LEU A 46 -1.76 10.88 1.33
N VAL A 47 -0.94 9.86 1.52
CA VAL A 47 -1.21 8.81 2.50
C VAL A 47 -1.30 9.42 3.92
N LYS A 48 -0.41 10.36 4.23
CA LYS A 48 -0.43 11.08 5.52
C LYS A 48 -1.69 11.92 5.69
N VAL A 49 -2.11 12.62 4.63
CA VAL A 49 -3.34 13.43 4.66
C VAL A 49 -4.55 12.56 5.02
N ALA A 50 -4.62 11.37 4.46
CA ALA A 50 -5.72 10.44 4.73
C ALA A 50 -5.61 9.73 6.09
N GLY A 51 -4.48 9.90 6.80
CA GLY A 51 -4.28 9.26 8.10
C GLY A 51 -3.88 7.79 8.01
N TYR A 52 -3.34 7.36 6.88
CA TYR A 52 -2.96 5.97 6.64
C TYR A 52 -1.45 5.70 6.73
N TYR A 53 -0.66 6.70 7.11
CA TYR A 53 0.80 6.53 7.11
C TYR A 53 1.25 5.47 8.11
N ASP A 54 0.68 5.45 9.31
CA ASP A 54 1.01 4.44 10.31
C ASP A 54 0.57 3.04 9.87
N PHE A 55 -0.53 2.94 9.13
CA PHE A 55 -0.95 1.69 8.53
C PHE A 55 0.13 1.17 7.55
N LEU A 56 0.64 2.03 6.69
CA LEU A 56 1.74 1.65 5.78
C LEU A 56 2.99 1.23 6.56
N ARG A 57 3.40 1.99 7.56
CA ARG A 57 4.58 1.70 8.37
C ARG A 57 4.47 0.42 9.17
N THR A 58 3.25 0.02 9.47
CA THR A 58 3.01 -1.24 10.20
C THR A 58 3.39 -2.43 9.31
N TYR A 59 3.14 -2.35 8.02
CA TYR A 59 3.23 -3.51 7.13
C TYR A 59 4.33 -3.42 6.08
N LEU A 60 4.80 -2.23 5.74
CA LEU A 60 5.77 -2.05 4.66
C LEU A 60 7.09 -1.50 5.20
N ARG A 61 8.17 -2.21 4.87
CA ARG A 61 9.53 -1.82 5.25
C ARG A 61 10.19 -0.95 4.18
N SER A 62 9.85 -1.17 2.90
CA SER A 62 10.47 -0.43 1.80
C SER A 62 9.59 -0.35 0.56
N ILE A 63 9.91 0.64 -0.26
CA ILE A 63 9.34 0.84 -1.60
C ILE A 63 10.53 0.94 -2.54
N VAL A 64 10.62 0.00 -3.49
CA VAL A 64 11.82 -0.19 -4.33
C VAL A 64 11.46 -0.02 -5.79
N GLU A 65 12.19 0.84 -6.49
CA GLU A 65 12.03 1.00 -7.93
C GLU A 65 12.54 -0.23 -8.68
N ILE A 66 11.73 -0.73 -9.61
CA ILE A 66 12.10 -1.84 -10.51
C ILE A 66 11.67 -1.50 -11.93
N ASP A 67 12.19 -2.24 -12.91
CA ASP A 67 11.78 -2.10 -14.31
C ASP A 67 10.59 -2.99 -14.68
N GLY A 68 10.28 -3.98 -13.88
CA GLY A 68 9.23 -4.96 -14.15
C GLY A 68 7.85 -4.52 -13.65
N LEU A 69 6.96 -5.48 -13.51
CA LEU A 69 5.60 -5.25 -13.01
C LEU A 69 5.61 -4.90 -11.53
N THR A 70 4.79 -3.91 -11.18
CA THR A 70 4.60 -3.52 -9.78
C THR A 70 3.96 -4.66 -9.00
N GLN A 71 4.52 -4.97 -7.84
CA GLN A 71 4.10 -6.11 -7.03
C GLN A 71 4.42 -5.94 -5.55
N LEU A 72 3.67 -6.63 -4.73
CA LEU A 72 4.01 -6.78 -3.32
C LEU A 72 5.00 -7.94 -3.19
N ARG A 73 6.10 -7.71 -2.47
CA ARG A 73 7.07 -8.76 -2.14
C ARG A 73 6.90 -9.06 -0.66
N GLU A 74 6.06 -10.05 -0.36
CA GLU A 74 5.70 -10.39 1.02
C GLU A 74 6.91 -10.77 1.86
N ALA A 75 7.83 -11.56 1.29
CA ALA A 75 9.03 -12.00 2.01
C ALA A 75 9.93 -10.84 2.44
N ASP A 76 9.86 -9.72 1.75
CA ASP A 76 10.67 -8.54 2.03
C ASP A 76 9.88 -7.42 2.71
N ALA A 77 8.57 -7.60 2.88
CA ALA A 77 7.64 -6.57 3.35
C ALA A 77 7.80 -5.29 2.51
N ALA A 78 7.86 -5.44 1.20
CA ALA A 78 8.20 -4.34 0.28
C ALA A 78 7.24 -4.26 -0.89
N ILE A 79 7.04 -3.04 -1.38
CA ILE A 79 6.43 -2.81 -2.68
C ILE A 79 7.57 -2.64 -3.69
N TRP A 80 7.55 -3.44 -4.75
CA TRP A 80 8.41 -3.25 -5.91
C TRP A 80 7.56 -2.53 -6.95
N ALA A 81 7.92 -1.29 -7.27
CA ALA A 81 7.13 -0.43 -8.14
C ALA A 81 7.94 0.06 -9.33
N ASN A 82 7.30 0.07 -10.50
CA ASN A 82 7.91 0.72 -11.67
C ASN A 82 7.53 2.22 -11.65
N GLU A 83 8.21 2.98 -12.50
CA GLU A 83 8.03 4.43 -12.57
C GLU A 83 6.57 4.84 -12.91
N TYR A 84 5.91 4.06 -13.75
CA TYR A 84 4.53 4.35 -14.15
C TYR A 84 3.54 4.23 -12.99
N ALA A 85 3.78 3.30 -12.07
CA ALA A 85 2.89 3.11 -10.92
C ALA A 85 2.82 4.32 -9.99
N VAL A 86 3.83 5.18 -10.03
CA VAL A 86 3.90 6.36 -9.15
C VAL A 86 3.69 7.69 -9.89
N GLU A 87 3.32 7.63 -11.18
CA GLU A 87 3.04 8.83 -11.98
C GLU A 87 1.82 9.60 -11.47
N ASN A 88 0.74 8.90 -11.16
CA ASN A 88 -0.47 9.50 -10.61
C ASN A 88 -0.42 9.35 -9.08
N PRO A 89 -0.17 10.42 -8.34
CA PRO A 89 0.03 10.30 -6.88
C PRO A 89 -1.19 9.75 -6.13
N VAL A 90 -2.39 10.12 -6.54
CA VAL A 90 -3.63 9.67 -5.87
C VAL A 90 -3.84 8.19 -6.09
N ASP A 91 -3.71 7.73 -7.33
CA ASP A 91 -3.84 6.31 -7.65
C ASP A 91 -2.76 5.50 -6.95
N ALA A 92 -1.51 5.96 -6.99
CA ALA A 92 -0.39 5.30 -6.33
C ALA A 92 -0.59 5.22 -4.82
N ALA A 93 -1.13 6.26 -4.19
CA ALA A 93 -1.42 6.24 -2.76
C ALA A 93 -2.41 5.13 -2.42
N SER A 94 -3.49 5.00 -3.21
CA SER A 94 -4.47 3.94 -3.02
C SER A 94 -3.87 2.55 -3.27
N LEU A 95 -2.97 2.45 -4.25
CA LEU A 95 -2.24 1.21 -4.55
C LEU A 95 -1.35 0.80 -3.37
N PHE A 96 -0.63 1.74 -2.77
CA PHE A 96 0.24 1.45 -1.62
C PHE A 96 -0.57 0.96 -0.43
N VAL A 97 -1.73 1.56 -0.18
CA VAL A 97 -2.64 1.11 0.89
C VAL A 97 -3.15 -0.30 0.60
N GLN A 98 -3.48 -0.59 -0.66
CA GLN A 98 -3.87 -1.93 -1.09
C GLN A 98 -2.77 -2.96 -0.81
N LYS A 99 -1.52 -2.62 -1.16
CA LYS A 99 -0.37 -3.51 -0.94
C LYS A 99 -0.09 -3.72 0.54
N ALA A 100 -0.21 -2.67 1.35
CA ALA A 100 -0.09 -2.79 2.81
C ALA A 100 -1.17 -3.73 3.37
N ASN A 101 -2.38 -3.64 2.86
CA ASN A 101 -3.47 -4.56 3.23
C ASN A 101 -3.15 -6.01 2.84
N GLY A 102 -2.54 -6.20 1.67
CA GLY A 102 -2.08 -7.52 1.23
C GLY A 102 -1.04 -8.11 2.20
N MET A 103 -0.11 -7.27 2.67
CA MET A 103 0.88 -7.70 3.64
C MET A 103 0.25 -8.05 5.00
N LYS A 104 -0.75 -7.25 5.42
CA LYS A 104 -1.53 -7.54 6.64
C LYS A 104 -2.17 -8.92 6.54
N GLU A 105 -2.83 -9.21 5.43
CA GLU A 105 -3.51 -10.50 5.22
C GLU A 105 -2.51 -11.66 5.15
N TYR A 106 -1.35 -11.42 4.56
CA TYR A 106 -0.27 -12.42 4.53
C TYR A 106 0.17 -12.80 5.95
N LEU A 107 0.37 -11.82 6.83
CA LEU A 107 0.75 -12.06 8.22
C LEU A 107 -0.37 -12.75 9.01
N GLU A 108 -1.63 -12.52 8.64
CA GLU A 108 -2.78 -13.15 9.28
C GLU A 108 -3.06 -14.56 8.75
N GLY A 109 -2.29 -15.01 7.77
CA GLY A 109 -2.47 -16.33 7.17
C GLY A 109 -3.68 -16.43 6.24
N LYS A 110 -4.23 -15.30 5.80
CA LYS A 110 -5.36 -15.27 4.86
C LYS A 110 -4.86 -15.43 3.44
N LEU A 111 -5.72 -16.00 2.58
CA LEU A 111 -5.46 -15.98 1.15
C LEU A 111 -5.46 -14.53 0.68
N HIS A 112 -4.37 -14.11 0.06
CA HIS A 112 -4.19 -12.74 -0.43
C HIS A 112 -4.19 -12.67 -1.96
N TYR A 113 -4.73 -13.71 -2.61
CA TYR A 113 -4.90 -13.80 -4.06
C TYR A 113 -6.26 -14.45 -4.37
N GLY A 114 -6.72 -14.29 -5.61
CA GLY A 114 -8.01 -14.81 -6.06
C GLY A 114 -9.14 -13.79 -5.87
N GLY A 115 -10.33 -14.14 -6.32
CA GLY A 115 -11.47 -13.23 -6.41
C GLY A 115 -11.88 -12.55 -5.09
N THR A 116 -11.94 -13.33 -4.00
CA THR A 116 -12.31 -12.79 -2.69
C THR A 116 -11.25 -11.82 -2.15
N ALA A 117 -9.97 -12.16 -2.32
CA ALA A 117 -8.87 -11.29 -1.92
C ALA A 117 -8.87 -10.00 -2.74
N GLU A 118 -9.14 -10.09 -4.04
CA GLU A 118 -9.24 -8.92 -4.91
C GLU A 118 -10.37 -7.99 -4.47
N LYS A 119 -11.52 -8.53 -4.10
CA LYS A 119 -12.65 -7.74 -3.60
C LYS A 119 -12.26 -6.98 -2.33
N ARG A 120 -11.56 -7.63 -1.40
CA ARG A 120 -11.09 -6.97 -0.17
C ARG A 120 -10.08 -5.86 -0.48
N SER A 121 -9.17 -6.11 -1.43
CA SER A 121 -8.17 -5.10 -1.83
C SER A 121 -8.83 -3.89 -2.47
N VAL A 122 -9.79 -4.10 -3.38
CA VAL A 122 -10.53 -3.01 -4.03
C VAL A 122 -11.33 -2.23 -2.99
N LYS A 123 -11.98 -2.92 -2.07
CA LYS A 123 -12.71 -2.29 -0.97
C LYS A 123 -11.81 -1.36 -0.15
N ARG A 124 -10.58 -1.82 0.15
CA ARG A 124 -9.62 -1.01 0.89
C ARG A 124 -9.20 0.24 0.11
N ARG A 125 -8.99 0.11 -1.20
CA ARG A 125 -8.68 1.26 -2.06
C ARG A 125 -9.83 2.28 -2.05
N ILE A 126 -11.07 1.81 -2.16
CA ILE A 126 -12.26 2.67 -2.14
C ILE A 126 -12.37 3.39 -0.79
N GLU A 127 -12.18 2.70 0.31
CA GLU A 127 -12.19 3.30 1.65
C GLU A 127 -11.15 4.42 1.75
N PHE A 128 -9.93 4.14 1.30
CA PHE A 128 -8.85 5.13 1.31
C PHE A 128 -9.20 6.37 0.48
N LEU A 129 -9.69 6.16 -0.74
CA LEU A 129 -10.02 7.26 -1.65
C LEU A 129 -11.15 8.13 -1.09
N ASN A 130 -12.14 7.53 -0.44
CA ASN A 130 -13.22 8.28 0.21
C ASN A 130 -12.68 9.14 1.36
N ILE A 131 -11.78 8.61 2.15
CA ILE A 131 -11.17 9.35 3.27
C ILE A 131 -10.29 10.48 2.75
N LEU A 132 -9.46 10.21 1.75
CA LEU A 132 -8.59 11.22 1.14
C LEU A 132 -9.43 12.36 0.55
N LYS A 133 -10.51 12.02 -0.16
CA LYS A 133 -11.43 13.00 -0.73
C LYS A 133 -11.98 13.95 0.34
N ILE A 134 -12.36 13.41 1.50
CA ILE A 134 -12.92 14.20 2.60
C ILE A 134 -11.86 15.07 3.27
N LYS A 135 -10.66 14.55 3.46
CA LYS A 135 -9.60 15.22 4.21
C LYS A 135 -8.74 16.18 3.41
N SER A 136 -8.67 16.00 2.09
CA SER A 136 -7.82 16.85 1.24
C SER A 136 -8.44 18.22 1.04
N GLU A 137 -7.61 19.26 1.10
CA GLU A 137 -7.98 20.63 0.76
C GLU A 137 -7.63 20.97 -0.69
N ASP A 138 -6.89 20.08 -1.37
CA ASP A 138 -6.47 20.25 -2.75
C ASP A 138 -7.58 19.80 -3.71
N LYS A 139 -8.13 20.74 -4.47
CA LYS A 139 -9.24 20.48 -5.39
C LYS A 139 -8.89 19.46 -6.47
N GLU A 140 -7.64 19.44 -6.93
CA GLU A 140 -7.18 18.48 -7.94
C GLU A 140 -7.14 17.06 -7.35
N VAL A 141 -6.71 16.92 -6.11
CA VAL A 141 -6.71 15.64 -5.40
C VAL A 141 -8.15 15.14 -5.22
N VAL A 142 -9.05 16.01 -4.78
CA VAL A 142 -10.47 15.66 -4.60
C VAL A 142 -11.08 15.19 -5.92
N ALA A 143 -10.85 15.91 -7.02
CA ALA A 143 -11.36 15.56 -8.35
C ALA A 143 -10.82 14.21 -8.81
N GLU A 144 -9.54 13.94 -8.58
CA GLU A 144 -8.93 12.67 -8.94
C GLU A 144 -9.47 11.52 -8.10
N CYS A 145 -9.73 11.74 -6.81
CA CYS A 145 -10.39 10.74 -5.95
C CYS A 145 -11.77 10.40 -6.51
N GLU A 146 -12.55 11.40 -6.91
CA GLU A 146 -13.88 11.19 -7.49
C GLU A 146 -13.81 10.37 -8.77
N ARG A 147 -12.84 10.69 -9.65
CA ARG A 147 -12.62 9.96 -10.90
C ARG A 147 -12.29 8.48 -10.64
N LEU A 148 -11.36 8.23 -9.73
CA LEU A 148 -10.93 6.88 -9.38
C LEU A 148 -12.04 6.11 -8.66
N LEU A 149 -12.82 6.77 -7.82
CA LEU A 149 -13.95 6.13 -7.14
C LEU A 149 -14.99 5.65 -8.15
N ARG A 150 -15.28 6.43 -9.18
CA ARG A 150 -16.17 5.99 -10.25
C ARG A 150 -15.61 4.77 -10.97
N PHE A 151 -14.33 4.80 -11.30
CA PHE A 151 -13.63 3.69 -11.97
C PHE A 151 -13.73 2.41 -11.13
N TRP A 152 -13.40 2.47 -9.85
CA TRP A 152 -13.41 1.30 -8.97
C TRP A 152 -14.82 0.79 -8.67
N SER A 153 -15.80 1.68 -8.57
CA SER A 153 -17.20 1.29 -8.39
C SER A 153 -17.73 0.52 -9.58
N GLU A 154 -17.44 0.99 -10.80
CA GLU A 154 -17.82 0.30 -12.04
C GLU A 154 -17.13 -1.06 -12.15
N SER A 155 -15.84 -1.13 -11.84
CA SER A 155 -15.07 -2.37 -11.86
C SER A 155 -15.60 -3.38 -10.84
N SER A 156 -15.98 -2.93 -9.65
CA SER A 156 -16.50 -3.82 -8.60
C SER A 156 -17.86 -4.40 -8.93
N LEU A 157 -18.66 -3.71 -9.74
CA LEU A 157 -19.95 -4.23 -10.21
C LEU A 157 -19.77 -5.42 -11.17
N ALA A 158 -18.59 -5.58 -11.76
CA ALA A 158 -18.28 -6.68 -12.66
C ALA A 158 -17.97 -7.98 -11.92
N TYR A 159 -17.74 -7.93 -10.63
CA TYR A 159 -17.49 -9.10 -9.80
C TYR A 159 -18.81 -9.57 -9.15
#